data_1a3a44f680fe8f99fd26b80857f5116e
#
_entry.id   1a3a44f680fe8f99fd26b80857f5116e
#
_cell.length_a   1.000
_cell.length_b   1.000
_cell.length_c   1.000
_cell.angle_alpha   90.00
_cell.angle_beta   90.00
_cell.angle_gamma   90.00
#
_symmetry.space_group_name_H-M   'P 1'
#
loop_
_entity.id
_entity.type
_entity.pdbx_description
1 polymer ?
#
loop_
_entity_poly.entity_id
_entity_poly.type
_entity_poly.pdbx_seq_one_letter_code
_entity_poly.pdbx_strand_id
1 'polypeptide(L)'
;VIPGDATLLRALAATHMLPIIRSIGADNIGNLLNVNADQAATVIAQLLDAQLLLLSDVPGVLDANKNLIKHLNNEQIEILIAQNVIRDGMIVKVQAALNAANSLGRSVTIASWKNAEKLLGLLQHRTIGSKIAPQINTPSYKASL
;
A
#
# COMPACT_ATOMS: atom_id res chain seq x y z
N VAL A 1 4.71 -1.03 14.57
CA VAL A 1 3.93 0.20 14.81
C VAL A 1 2.56 -0.21 15.33
N ILE A 2 2.16 0.35 16.46
CA ILE A 2 0.86 0.11 17.08
C ILE A 2 -0.06 1.28 16.69
N PRO A 3 -1.30 1.04 16.26
CA PRO A 3 -2.24 2.10 15.94
C PRO A 3 -2.62 2.89 17.20
N GLY A 4 -2.63 4.20 17.05
CA GLY A 4 -3.12 5.13 18.08
C GLY A 4 -4.60 5.47 17.89
N ASP A 5 -5.02 6.65 18.34
CA ASP A 5 -6.37 7.17 18.16
C ASP A 5 -6.48 7.98 16.85
N ALA A 6 -7.55 7.74 16.09
CA ALA A 6 -7.83 8.43 14.83
C ALA A 6 -8.64 9.74 14.98
N THR A 7 -9.05 10.10 16.19
CA THR A 7 -10.01 11.20 16.44
C THR A 7 -9.55 12.52 15.82
N LEU A 8 -8.28 12.91 16.02
CA LEU A 8 -7.74 14.14 15.44
C LEU A 8 -7.74 14.09 13.91
N LEU A 9 -7.30 12.97 13.31
CA LEU A 9 -7.23 12.85 11.85
C LEU A 9 -8.63 12.91 11.21
N ARG A 10 -9.62 12.25 11.83
CA ARG A 10 -11.01 12.31 11.39
C ARG A 10 -11.58 13.72 11.52
N ALA A 11 -11.30 14.43 12.61
CA ALA A 11 -11.73 15.80 12.81
C ALA A 11 -11.13 16.75 11.75
N LEU A 12 -9.83 16.64 11.46
CA LEU A 12 -9.17 17.44 10.43
C LEU A 12 -9.75 17.14 9.03
N ALA A 13 -9.95 15.89 8.69
CA ALA A 13 -10.56 15.50 7.40
C ALA A 13 -12.00 16.03 7.26
N ALA A 14 -12.79 16.05 8.35
CA ALA A 14 -14.15 16.59 8.36
C ALA A 14 -14.20 18.11 8.12
N THR A 15 -13.13 18.83 8.41
CA THR A 15 -13.00 20.28 8.17
C THR A 15 -12.40 20.61 6.81
N HIS A 16 -12.35 19.67 5.87
CA HIS A 16 -11.73 19.81 4.54
C HIS A 16 -10.23 20.14 4.57
N MET A 17 -9.56 19.88 5.68
CA MET A 17 -8.11 19.97 5.78
C MET A 17 -7.45 18.73 5.20
N LEU A 18 -6.29 18.90 4.56
CA LEU A 18 -5.43 17.83 4.09
C LEU A 18 -4.31 17.61 5.13
N PRO A 19 -4.40 16.60 6.01
CA PRO A 19 -3.34 16.32 6.98
C PRO A 19 -2.09 15.81 6.27
N ILE A 20 -0.93 16.43 6.54
CA ILE A 20 0.38 15.95 6.10
C ILE A 20 1.09 15.38 7.32
N ILE A 21 1.36 14.07 7.29
CA ILE A 21 1.86 13.33 8.45
C ILE A 21 3.28 12.85 8.14
N ARG A 22 4.20 13.08 9.09
CA ARG A 22 5.55 12.54 9.03
C ARG A 22 5.60 11.15 9.64
N SER A 23 6.54 10.32 9.17
CA SER A 23 6.79 8.98 9.69
C SER A 23 7.59 9.02 11.01
N ILE A 24 7.05 9.73 12.00
CA ILE A 24 7.61 9.84 13.35
C ILE A 24 6.56 9.28 14.31
N GLY A 25 6.97 8.29 15.09
CA GLY A 25 6.18 7.76 16.19
C GLY A 25 6.72 8.25 17.55
N ALA A 26 6.01 7.90 18.61
CA ALA A 26 6.49 8.07 19.97
C ALA A 26 6.39 6.74 20.73
N ASP A 27 7.32 6.49 21.64
CA ASP A 27 7.20 5.41 22.60
C ASP A 27 6.30 5.80 23.79
N ASN A 28 6.08 4.87 24.72
CA ASN A 28 5.21 5.07 25.87
C ASN A 28 5.73 6.11 26.88
N ILE A 29 6.99 6.55 26.77
CA ILE A 29 7.60 7.57 27.61
C ILE A 29 7.85 8.88 26.87
N GLY A 30 7.37 8.98 25.62
CA GLY A 30 7.38 10.20 24.83
C GLY A 30 8.63 10.43 23.97
N ASN A 31 9.54 9.47 23.85
CA ASN A 31 10.67 9.59 22.93
C ASN A 31 10.19 9.50 21.48
N LEU A 32 10.73 10.36 20.62
CA LEU A 32 10.45 10.35 19.20
C LEU A 32 11.26 9.26 18.50
N LEU A 33 10.58 8.46 17.69
CA LEU A 33 11.14 7.34 16.93
C LEU A 33 10.93 7.55 15.44
N ASN A 34 11.98 7.34 14.66
CA ASN A 34 11.85 7.24 13.21
C ASN A 34 11.18 5.91 12.84
N VAL A 35 10.07 6.00 12.13
CA VAL A 35 9.26 4.85 11.70
C VAL A 35 9.35 4.70 10.19
N ASN A 36 9.33 3.46 9.69
CA ASN A 36 9.21 3.22 8.26
C ASN A 36 7.92 3.87 7.72
N ALA A 37 8.04 4.69 6.67
CA ALA A 37 6.93 5.48 6.13
C ALA A 37 5.78 4.63 5.59
N ASP A 38 6.08 3.48 4.93
CA ASP A 38 5.06 2.57 4.39
C ASP A 38 4.28 1.90 5.52
N GLN A 39 4.96 1.55 6.62
CA GLN A 39 4.31 1.02 7.82
C GLN A 39 3.42 2.08 8.49
N ALA A 40 3.91 3.30 8.65
CA ALA A 40 3.14 4.40 9.21
C ALA A 40 1.88 4.68 8.37
N ALA A 41 2.02 4.76 7.05
CA ALA A 41 0.91 4.96 6.12
C ALA A 41 -0.10 3.81 6.18
N THR A 42 0.36 2.57 6.31
CA THR A 42 -0.51 1.38 6.44
C THR A 42 -1.36 1.46 7.71
N VAL A 43 -0.75 1.80 8.85
CA VAL A 43 -1.47 1.94 10.12
C VAL A 43 -2.48 3.08 10.07
N ILE A 44 -2.13 4.22 9.47
CA ILE A 44 -3.05 5.34 9.29
C ILE A 44 -4.22 4.95 8.38
N ALA A 45 -3.96 4.27 7.27
CA ALA A 45 -5.00 3.78 6.38
C ALA A 45 -5.96 2.81 7.10
N GLN A 46 -5.42 1.95 7.98
CA GLN A 46 -6.20 1.04 8.80
C GLN A 46 -7.09 1.79 9.81
N LEU A 47 -6.54 2.77 10.53
CA LEU A 47 -7.26 3.60 11.50
C LEU A 47 -8.42 4.39 10.87
N LEU A 48 -8.21 4.87 9.65
CA LEU A 48 -9.19 5.69 8.93
C LEU A 48 -10.14 4.88 8.06
N ASP A 49 -9.93 3.57 7.94
CA ASP A 49 -10.60 2.70 6.97
C ASP A 49 -10.46 3.21 5.53
N ALA A 50 -9.29 3.75 5.19
CA ALA A 50 -9.00 4.42 3.94
C ALA A 50 -8.27 3.53 2.94
N GLN A 51 -8.37 3.88 1.65
CA GLN A 51 -7.52 3.28 0.63
C GLN A 51 -6.08 3.75 0.77
N LEU A 52 -5.11 2.85 0.58
CA LEU A 52 -3.70 3.18 0.58
C LEU A 52 -3.15 3.25 -0.85
N LEU A 53 -2.48 4.35 -1.13
CA LEU A 53 -1.75 4.58 -2.36
C LEU A 53 -0.28 4.81 -2.04
N LEU A 54 0.60 3.92 -2.52
CA LEU A 54 2.05 4.06 -2.40
C LEU A 54 2.58 4.75 -3.65
N LEU A 55 3.09 5.94 -3.49
CA LEU A 55 3.64 6.72 -4.60
C LEU A 55 5.12 6.41 -4.82
N SER A 56 5.50 6.29 -6.09
CA SER A 56 6.84 5.96 -6.55
C SER A 56 7.25 6.83 -7.73
N ASP A 57 8.50 6.73 -8.13
CA ASP A 57 9.05 7.34 -9.35
C ASP A 57 8.69 6.58 -10.64
N VAL A 58 8.12 5.38 -10.52
CA VAL A 58 7.70 4.53 -11.62
C VAL A 58 6.17 4.41 -11.68
N PRO A 59 5.57 4.13 -12.85
CA PRO A 59 4.12 4.12 -13.02
C PRO A 59 3.41 2.97 -12.26
N GLY A 60 4.15 1.98 -11.83
CA GLY A 60 3.72 0.76 -11.17
C GLY A 60 4.65 -0.39 -11.53
N VAL A 61 4.19 -1.61 -11.42
CA VAL A 61 4.92 -2.83 -11.81
C VAL A 61 4.80 -3.03 -13.31
N LEU A 62 5.93 -3.22 -13.99
CA LEU A 62 5.98 -3.45 -15.43
C LEU A 62 6.29 -4.91 -15.74
N ASP A 63 5.73 -5.44 -16.83
CA ASP A 63 6.11 -6.74 -17.38
C ASP A 63 7.46 -6.67 -18.15
N ALA A 64 7.90 -7.82 -18.69
CA ALA A 64 9.14 -7.90 -19.47
C ALA A 64 9.14 -6.99 -20.71
N ASN A 65 7.97 -6.66 -21.25
CA ASN A 65 7.78 -5.79 -22.41
C ASN A 65 7.59 -4.32 -22.02
N LYS A 66 7.77 -3.97 -20.72
CA LYS A 66 7.56 -2.64 -20.15
C LYS A 66 6.10 -2.16 -20.15
N ASN A 67 5.14 -3.06 -20.28
CA ASN A 67 3.74 -2.73 -20.11
C ASN A 67 3.37 -2.74 -18.62
N LEU A 68 2.46 -1.85 -18.24
CA LEU A 68 1.96 -1.78 -16.88
C LEU A 68 1.07 -2.98 -16.55
N ILE A 69 1.43 -3.72 -15.51
CA ILE A 69 0.59 -4.77 -14.93
C ILE A 69 -0.39 -4.12 -13.96
N LYS A 70 -1.68 -4.12 -14.30
CA LYS A 70 -2.71 -3.41 -13.53
C LYS A 70 -3.10 -4.10 -12.24
N HIS A 71 -3.05 -5.42 -12.19
CA HIS A 71 -3.47 -6.24 -11.05
C HIS A 71 -2.45 -7.33 -10.78
N LEU A 72 -2.07 -7.49 -9.53
CA LEU A 72 -1.12 -8.49 -9.07
C LEU A 72 -1.59 -9.11 -7.76
N ASN A 73 -1.44 -10.41 -7.65
CA ASN A 73 -1.55 -11.14 -6.39
C ASN A 73 -0.16 -11.65 -5.95
N ASN A 74 -0.09 -12.27 -4.77
CA ASN A 74 1.18 -12.78 -4.24
C ASN A 74 1.87 -13.77 -5.19
N GLU A 75 1.13 -14.73 -5.72
CA GLU A 75 1.67 -15.77 -6.61
C GLU A 75 2.30 -15.17 -7.88
N GLN A 76 1.60 -14.21 -8.51
CA GLN A 76 2.11 -13.51 -9.68
C GLN A 76 3.37 -12.69 -9.37
N ILE A 77 3.43 -12.06 -8.20
CA ILE A 77 4.62 -11.33 -7.73
C ILE A 77 5.81 -12.29 -7.59
N GLU A 78 5.62 -13.42 -6.94
CA GLU A 78 6.67 -14.44 -6.77
C GLU A 78 7.19 -14.95 -8.11
N ILE A 79 6.30 -15.25 -9.05
CA ILE A 79 6.68 -15.67 -10.41
C ILE A 79 7.51 -14.59 -11.12
N LEU A 80 7.08 -13.33 -11.07
CA LEU A 80 7.78 -12.23 -11.72
C LEU A 80 9.15 -11.93 -11.09
N ILE A 81 9.30 -12.15 -9.79
CA ILE A 81 10.59 -12.06 -9.10
C ILE A 81 11.50 -13.23 -9.55
N ALA A 82 10.98 -14.46 -9.56
CA ALA A 82 11.73 -15.64 -10.00
C ALA A 82 12.20 -15.53 -11.46
N GLN A 83 11.39 -14.90 -12.31
CA GLN A 83 11.72 -14.60 -13.72
C GLN A 83 12.63 -13.37 -13.90
N ASN A 84 13.06 -12.72 -12.80
CA ASN A 84 13.87 -11.52 -12.82
C ASN A 84 13.23 -10.32 -13.57
N VAL A 85 11.92 -10.30 -13.68
CA VAL A 85 11.12 -9.18 -14.22
C VAL A 85 10.98 -8.10 -13.16
N ILE A 86 10.58 -8.48 -11.93
CA ILE A 86 10.63 -7.61 -10.75
C ILE A 86 11.98 -7.79 -10.08
N ARG A 87 12.75 -6.70 -9.96
CA ARG A 87 14.11 -6.71 -9.42
C ARG A 87 14.42 -5.45 -8.63
N ASP A 88 15.54 -5.48 -7.91
CA ASP A 88 16.11 -4.35 -7.17
C ASP A 88 15.08 -3.68 -6.22
N GLY A 89 15.04 -2.36 -6.24
CA GLY A 89 14.12 -1.56 -5.42
C GLY A 89 12.63 -1.83 -5.64
N MET A 90 12.25 -2.43 -6.80
CA MET A 90 10.85 -2.79 -7.04
C MET A 90 10.43 -4.00 -6.20
N ILE A 91 11.33 -4.95 -5.89
CA ILE A 91 11.04 -6.07 -4.98
C ILE A 91 10.60 -5.53 -3.61
N VAL A 92 11.34 -4.55 -3.08
CA VAL A 92 11.04 -3.93 -1.79
C VAL A 92 9.66 -3.26 -1.82
N LYS A 93 9.34 -2.55 -2.92
CA LYS A 93 8.06 -1.84 -3.08
C LYS A 93 6.86 -2.78 -3.18
N VAL A 94 6.95 -3.83 -3.99
CA VAL A 94 5.84 -4.79 -4.12
C VAL A 94 5.65 -5.56 -2.82
N GLN A 95 6.73 -5.87 -2.10
CA GLN A 95 6.65 -6.55 -0.82
C GLN A 95 6.01 -5.66 0.25
N ALA A 96 6.36 -4.37 0.30
CA ALA A 96 5.72 -3.40 1.19
C ALA A 96 4.23 -3.25 0.89
N ALA A 97 3.86 -3.16 -0.40
CA ALA A 97 2.47 -3.08 -0.83
C ALA A 97 1.68 -4.36 -0.50
N LEU A 98 2.28 -5.55 -0.66
CA LEU A 98 1.66 -6.82 -0.31
C LEU A 98 1.43 -6.94 1.20
N ASN A 99 2.43 -6.59 2.01
CA ASN A 99 2.32 -6.58 3.46
C ASN A 99 1.22 -5.61 3.93
N ALA A 100 1.17 -4.42 3.33
CA ALA A 100 0.11 -3.45 3.60
C ALA A 100 -1.27 -3.99 3.18
N ALA A 101 -1.39 -4.60 1.98
CA ALA A 101 -2.64 -5.19 1.51
C ALA A 101 -3.14 -6.29 2.44
N ASN A 102 -2.24 -7.16 2.92
CA ASN A 102 -2.56 -8.22 3.88
C ASN A 102 -3.04 -7.64 5.22
N SER A 103 -2.36 -6.60 5.73
CA SER A 103 -2.72 -5.95 6.99
C SER A 103 -4.07 -5.22 6.91
N LEU A 104 -4.38 -4.64 5.75
CA LEU A 104 -5.62 -3.89 5.50
C LEU A 104 -6.80 -4.80 5.08
N GLY A 105 -6.52 -6.04 4.67
CA GLY A 105 -7.53 -6.92 4.07
C GLY A 105 -8.10 -6.40 2.75
N ARG A 106 -7.41 -5.46 2.10
CA ARG A 106 -7.82 -4.83 0.84
C ARG A 106 -6.62 -4.49 -0.03
N SER A 107 -6.87 -4.29 -1.32
CA SER A 107 -5.80 -3.99 -2.27
C SER A 107 -5.14 -2.64 -1.99
N VAL A 108 -3.82 -2.59 -2.21
CA VAL A 108 -2.98 -1.39 -2.16
C VAL A 108 -2.53 -1.06 -3.59
N THR A 109 -2.47 0.22 -3.92
CA THR A 109 -2.06 0.66 -5.27
C THR A 109 -0.66 1.26 -5.23
N ILE A 110 0.21 0.82 -6.16
CA ILE A 110 1.50 1.46 -6.45
C ILE A 110 1.31 2.32 -7.70
N ALA A 111 1.62 3.61 -7.62
CA ALA A 111 1.49 4.54 -8.75
C ALA A 111 2.61 5.58 -8.77
N SER A 112 2.73 6.33 -9.87
CA SER A 112 3.74 7.38 -9.99
C SER A 112 3.25 8.72 -9.43
N TRP A 113 4.12 9.38 -8.67
CA TRP A 113 3.92 10.78 -8.26
C TRP A 113 4.21 11.78 -9.38
N LYS A 114 4.87 11.36 -10.47
CA LYS A 114 5.27 12.25 -11.59
C LYS A 114 4.09 12.79 -12.41
N ASN A 115 2.93 12.14 -12.34
CA ASN A 115 1.74 12.52 -13.09
C ASN A 115 0.56 12.77 -12.14
N ALA A 116 0.60 13.89 -11.42
CA ALA A 116 -0.43 14.24 -10.44
C ALA A 116 -1.85 14.26 -11.03
N GLU A 117 -2.02 14.70 -12.30
CA GLU A 117 -3.31 14.68 -12.99
C GLU A 117 -3.91 13.27 -13.10
N LYS A 118 -3.08 12.23 -13.28
CA LYS A 118 -3.56 10.85 -13.32
C LYS A 118 -4.05 10.39 -11.94
N LEU A 119 -3.51 10.95 -10.86
CA LEU A 119 -3.96 10.62 -9.49
C LEU A 119 -5.42 11.05 -9.26
N LEU A 120 -5.85 12.13 -9.88
CA LEU A 120 -7.26 12.55 -9.85
C LEU A 120 -8.19 11.50 -10.47
N GLY A 121 -7.66 10.68 -11.38
CA GLY A 121 -8.40 9.55 -11.95
C GLY A 121 -8.83 8.50 -10.91
N LEU A 122 -8.13 8.37 -9.78
CA LEU A 122 -8.56 7.49 -8.68
C LEU A 122 -9.88 7.95 -8.06
N LEU A 123 -10.08 9.26 -7.92
CA LEU A 123 -11.34 9.84 -7.45
C LEU A 123 -12.50 9.57 -8.42
N GLN A 124 -12.18 9.29 -9.68
CA GLN A 124 -13.13 8.93 -10.75
C GLN A 124 -13.20 7.41 -10.96
N HIS A 125 -12.73 6.60 -10.02
CA HIS A 125 -12.68 5.12 -10.09
C HIS A 125 -11.87 4.57 -11.30
N ARG A 126 -10.98 5.36 -11.90
CA ARG A 126 -10.09 4.89 -12.95
C ARG A 126 -8.95 4.08 -12.35
N THR A 127 -8.58 2.99 -13.00
CA THR A 127 -7.41 2.20 -12.59
C THR A 127 -6.14 2.94 -12.99
N ILE A 128 -5.35 3.35 -12.02
CA ILE A 128 -4.00 3.89 -12.23
C ILE A 128 -3.01 3.01 -11.46
N GLY A 129 -1.80 2.90 -12.00
CA GLY A 129 -0.75 2.11 -11.36
C GLY A 129 -1.05 0.60 -11.33
N SER A 130 -0.40 -0.08 -10.40
CA SER A 130 -0.54 -1.51 -10.15
C SER A 130 -1.25 -1.74 -8.82
N LYS A 131 -2.35 -2.49 -8.86
CA LYS A 131 -3.15 -2.85 -7.70
C LYS A 131 -2.69 -4.19 -7.15
N ILE A 132 -2.17 -4.21 -5.94
CA ILE A 132 -1.68 -5.40 -5.25
C ILE A 132 -2.82 -5.92 -4.37
N ALA A 133 -3.27 -7.14 -4.65
CA ALA A 133 -4.34 -7.78 -3.87
C ALA A 133 -3.77 -8.43 -2.60
N PRO A 134 -4.53 -8.46 -1.48
CA PRO A 134 -4.15 -9.23 -0.31
C PRO A 134 -4.15 -10.74 -0.64
N GLN A 135 -3.38 -11.50 0.12
CA GLN A 135 -3.48 -12.96 0.11
C GLN A 135 -4.84 -13.36 0.66
N ILE A 136 -5.59 -14.10 -0.13
CA ILE A 136 -6.81 -14.74 0.35
C ILE A 136 -6.34 -15.98 1.11
N ASN A 137 -6.32 -15.93 2.43
CA ASN A 137 -6.23 -17.13 3.24
C ASN A 137 -7.52 -17.93 3.06
N THR A 138 -7.57 -18.77 2.03
CA THR A 138 -8.63 -19.79 1.95
C THR A 138 -8.40 -20.70 3.14
N PRO A 139 -9.34 -20.85 4.09
CA PRO A 139 -9.18 -21.85 5.14
C PRO A 139 -9.03 -23.20 4.45
N SER A 140 -7.92 -23.88 4.70
CA SER A 140 -7.73 -25.26 4.27
C SER A 140 -8.79 -26.07 5.01
N TYR A 141 -9.92 -26.34 4.35
CA TYR A 141 -10.88 -27.32 4.83
C TYR A 141 -10.16 -28.67 4.77
N LYS A 142 -9.55 -29.09 5.88
CA LYS A 142 -9.15 -30.47 6.05
C LYS A 142 -10.45 -31.26 6.08
N ALA A 143 -10.80 -31.85 4.94
CA ALA A 143 -11.78 -32.92 4.93
C ALA A 143 -11.20 -34.05 5.80
N SER A 144 -11.75 -34.20 7.01
CA SER A 144 -11.55 -35.39 7.83
C SER A 144 -12.37 -36.48 7.16
N LEU A 145 -11.70 -37.41 6.51
CA LEU A 145 -12.23 -38.73 6.16
C LEU A 145 -12.11 -39.64 7.39
#